data_f672adf2c001d67e5a2fe4a762993ebb
#
_entry.id   f672adf2c001d67e5a2fe4a762993ebb
#
_cell.length_a   1.000
_cell.length_b   1.000
_cell.length_c   1.000
_cell.angle_alpha   90.00
_cell.angle_beta   90.00
_cell.angle_gamma   90.00
#
_symmetry.space_group_name_H-M   'P 1'
#
loop_
_entity.id
_entity.type
_entity.pdbx_description
1 polymer ?
#
loop_
_entity_poly.entity_id
_entity_poly.type
_entity_poly.pdbx_seq_one_letter_code
_entity_poly.pdbx_strand_id
1 'polypeptide(L)'
;MVNSYYKGIAEQYQRIAEISEIRTEYVPIEITESATVANDKVKEVIENFHKCGFSIHMDDFGSGYSSLASLNLMHFDTIKLDKSLVDFIGQFGGNRLIEHTILLAKEMGIMITAEGVENEAQVKFLKNIGCDSIQGYFYSKPVPVDKFVKFLDGVGAVPLTTKIDQVEDHIYTFNQNYYKPALYSYVIDLTKDEVTDYSEHLDWGQKTDVNLKCFSETIAAIKNDQIADECKDIFEKFMNRENMLNNFAGIEETAIGEFKRVLSGKISRVRVVRNLFRVDGSEDVWLYLKVYELG
;
A
#
# COMPACT_ATOMS: atom_id res chain seq x y z
N MET A 1 35.25 25.59 -3.63
CA MET A 1 34.48 26.41 -2.69
C MET A 1 33.17 25.76 -2.16
N VAL A 2 32.78 24.59 -2.66
CA VAL A 2 31.58 23.86 -2.18
C VAL A 2 31.85 23.10 -0.87
N ASN A 3 33.11 22.91 -0.48
CA ASN A 3 33.50 22.02 0.64
C ASN A 3 33.23 22.56 2.06
N SER A 4 32.94 23.85 2.24
CA SER A 4 32.71 24.43 3.58
C SER A 4 31.24 24.53 3.97
N TYR A 5 30.33 24.39 3.00
CA TYR A 5 28.88 24.53 3.26
C TYR A 5 28.26 23.37 4.04
N TYR A 6 28.80 22.14 3.90
CA TYR A 6 28.20 20.96 4.55
C TYR A 6 28.82 20.62 5.91
N LYS A 7 29.95 21.24 6.27
CA LYS A 7 30.60 20.93 7.54
C LYS A 7 29.84 21.60 8.70
N GLY A 8 29.32 20.79 9.60
CA GLY A 8 28.61 21.25 10.80
C GLY A 8 27.16 21.70 10.54
N ILE A 9 26.57 21.39 9.36
CA ILE A 9 25.19 21.79 9.05
C ILE A 9 24.19 21.02 9.92
N ALA A 10 24.40 19.74 10.16
CA ALA A 10 23.53 18.91 10.98
C ALA A 10 23.47 19.42 12.43
N GLU A 11 24.62 19.76 12.99
CA GLU A 11 24.73 20.31 14.34
C GLU A 11 24.08 21.70 14.44
N GLN A 12 24.13 22.51 13.38
CA GLN A 12 23.41 23.78 13.35
C GLN A 12 21.90 23.60 13.39
N TYR A 13 21.37 22.67 12.60
CA TYR A 13 19.93 22.34 12.61
C TYR A 13 19.51 21.75 13.96
N GLN A 14 20.30 20.86 14.55
CA GLN A 14 20.05 20.32 15.87
C GLN A 14 19.95 21.43 16.91
N ARG A 15 20.90 22.37 16.89
CA ARG A 15 20.90 23.51 17.80
C ARG A 15 19.67 24.42 17.62
N ILE A 16 19.23 24.64 16.38
CA ILE A 16 17.98 25.38 16.10
C ILE A 16 16.78 24.63 16.68
N ALA A 17 16.69 23.33 16.49
CA ALA A 17 15.62 22.51 17.03
C ALA A 17 15.59 22.57 18.57
N GLU A 18 16.75 22.44 19.22
CA GLU A 18 16.89 22.57 20.68
C GLU A 18 16.43 23.95 21.20
N ILE A 19 16.85 25.04 20.57
CA ILE A 19 16.42 26.42 20.95
C ILE A 19 14.92 26.62 20.74
N SER A 20 14.34 25.93 19.72
CA SER A 20 12.91 26.01 19.41
C SER A 20 12.07 25.00 20.21
N GLU A 21 12.68 24.21 21.08
CA GLU A 21 12.04 23.15 21.85
C GLU A 21 11.31 22.12 20.97
N ILE A 22 11.83 21.87 19.76
CA ILE A 22 11.28 20.92 18.79
C ILE A 22 12.18 19.67 18.78
N ARG A 23 11.58 18.49 18.91
CA ARG A 23 12.33 17.24 18.80
C ARG A 23 12.72 17.01 17.33
N THR A 24 13.97 16.63 17.08
CA THR A 24 14.54 16.44 15.73
C THR A 24 13.78 15.41 14.92
N GLU A 25 13.19 14.40 15.56
CA GLU A 25 12.39 13.35 14.90
C GLU A 25 11.12 13.89 14.21
N TYR A 26 10.64 15.10 14.56
CA TYR A 26 9.51 15.77 13.91
C TYR A 26 9.93 16.71 12.78
N VAL A 27 11.22 16.78 12.47
CA VAL A 27 11.78 17.67 11.45
C VAL A 27 12.57 16.79 10.45
N PRO A 28 11.89 16.10 9.54
CA PRO A 28 12.59 15.29 8.53
C PRO A 28 13.43 16.20 7.61
N ILE A 29 14.57 15.68 7.18
CA ILE A 29 15.45 16.33 6.21
C ILE A 29 15.20 15.67 4.85
N GLU A 30 14.76 16.47 3.89
CA GLU A 30 14.49 15.98 2.54
C GLU A 30 15.73 16.18 1.65
N ILE A 31 16.07 15.13 0.90
CA ILE A 31 17.18 15.10 -0.06
C ILE A 31 16.63 14.60 -1.37
N THR A 32 16.67 15.43 -2.41
CA THR A 32 16.18 15.04 -3.73
C THR A 32 16.97 13.86 -4.29
N GLU A 33 16.31 13.00 -5.06
CA GLU A 33 16.95 11.86 -5.73
C GLU A 33 18.16 12.30 -6.56
N SER A 34 18.02 13.39 -7.33
CA SER A 34 19.11 13.93 -8.17
C SER A 34 20.36 14.32 -7.38
N ALA A 35 20.22 14.75 -6.14
CA ALA A 35 21.35 15.10 -5.27
C ALA A 35 22.18 13.87 -4.86
N THR A 36 21.54 12.68 -4.82
CA THR A 36 22.19 11.42 -4.41
C THR A 36 23.08 10.81 -5.48
N VAL A 37 22.78 11.05 -6.77
CA VAL A 37 23.47 10.43 -7.91
C VAL A 37 24.89 10.96 -8.11
N ALA A 38 25.19 12.17 -7.66
CA ALA A 38 26.40 12.90 -8.05
C ALA A 38 27.46 13.03 -6.95
N ASN A 39 27.28 12.47 -5.72
CA ASN A 39 28.12 13.00 -4.64
C ASN A 39 28.30 12.04 -3.44
N ASP A 40 29.51 11.43 -3.35
CA ASP A 40 29.95 10.66 -2.16
C ASP A 40 29.81 11.44 -0.83
N LYS A 41 29.78 12.78 -0.89
CA LYS A 41 29.61 13.64 0.29
C LYS A 41 28.18 13.65 0.83
N VAL A 42 27.18 13.35 0.01
CA VAL A 42 25.80 13.27 0.45
C VAL A 42 25.63 12.16 1.49
N LYS A 43 26.32 11.05 1.32
CA LYS A 43 26.34 9.96 2.31
C LYS A 43 26.83 10.45 3.69
N GLU A 44 27.94 11.20 3.73
CA GLU A 44 28.46 11.76 4.98
C GLU A 44 27.47 12.74 5.62
N VAL A 45 26.79 13.56 4.82
CA VAL A 45 25.75 14.48 5.29
C VAL A 45 24.58 13.73 5.91
N ILE A 46 24.07 12.69 5.23
CA ILE A 46 23.00 11.80 5.75
C ILE A 46 23.40 11.21 7.09
N GLU A 47 24.60 10.61 7.18
CA GLU A 47 25.09 10.01 8.42
C GLU A 47 25.21 11.02 9.58
N ASN A 48 25.58 12.28 9.28
CA ASN A 48 25.67 13.32 10.29
C ASN A 48 24.29 13.77 10.79
N PHE A 49 23.31 13.91 9.90
CA PHE A 49 21.94 14.21 10.30
C PHE A 49 21.33 13.10 11.16
N HIS A 50 21.55 11.82 10.79
CA HIS A 50 21.11 10.69 11.63
C HIS A 50 21.74 10.72 13.02
N LYS A 51 23.05 11.04 13.13
CA LYS A 51 23.72 11.19 14.44
C LYS A 51 23.11 12.31 15.29
N CYS A 52 22.54 13.33 14.65
CA CYS A 52 21.83 14.42 15.31
C CYS A 52 20.34 14.10 15.58
N GLY A 53 19.87 12.89 15.22
CA GLY A 53 18.52 12.42 15.51
C GLY A 53 17.45 12.85 14.50
N PHE A 54 17.86 13.34 13.32
CA PHE A 54 16.93 13.64 12.23
C PHE A 54 16.61 12.39 11.40
N SER A 55 15.38 12.27 10.90
CA SER A 55 15.02 11.33 9.85
C SER A 55 15.36 11.91 8.47
N ILE A 56 15.74 11.05 7.55
CA ILE A 56 16.15 11.42 6.18
C ILE A 56 15.16 10.86 5.18
N HIS A 57 14.54 11.76 4.42
CA HIS A 57 13.59 11.41 3.39
C HIS A 57 14.20 11.63 2.00
N MET A 58 14.09 10.64 1.12
CA MET A 58 14.42 10.80 -0.30
C MET A 58 13.22 11.42 -1.00
N ASP A 59 13.42 12.60 -1.57
CA ASP A 59 12.38 13.35 -2.30
C ASP A 59 12.47 13.13 -3.82
N ASP A 60 11.37 13.36 -4.53
CA ASP A 60 11.23 13.26 -5.99
C ASP A 60 11.56 11.87 -6.56
N PHE A 61 11.38 10.79 -5.80
CA PHE A 61 11.71 9.45 -6.27
C PHE A 61 10.87 9.05 -7.47
N GLY A 62 11.57 8.71 -8.56
CA GLY A 62 10.97 8.31 -9.83
C GLY A 62 10.74 9.45 -10.82
N SER A 63 11.20 10.68 -10.52
CA SER A 63 11.09 11.81 -11.42
C SER A 63 12.00 11.75 -12.67
N GLY A 64 12.84 10.71 -12.80
CA GLY A 64 13.59 10.45 -14.03
C GLY A 64 15.08 10.12 -13.89
N TYR A 65 15.64 10.19 -12.69
CA TYR A 65 17.06 9.86 -12.44
C TYR A 65 17.22 8.67 -11.49
N SER A 66 16.15 7.89 -11.30
CA SER A 66 16.07 6.82 -10.30
C SER A 66 17.21 5.83 -10.39
N SER A 67 18.08 5.88 -9.42
CA SER A 67 19.09 4.87 -9.20
C SER A 67 18.73 4.05 -7.96
N LEU A 68 18.18 2.84 -8.15
CA LEU A 68 18.02 1.86 -7.06
C LEU A 68 19.33 1.63 -6.29
N ALA A 69 20.49 1.94 -6.94
CA ALA A 69 21.79 1.89 -6.31
C ALA A 69 21.92 2.89 -5.15
N SER A 70 21.28 4.06 -5.23
CA SER A 70 21.31 5.06 -4.17
C SER A 70 20.62 4.55 -2.89
N LEU A 71 19.55 3.78 -3.03
CA LEU A 71 18.84 3.17 -1.90
C LEU A 71 19.70 2.13 -1.17
N ASN A 72 20.56 1.43 -1.91
CA ASN A 72 21.45 0.44 -1.31
C ASN A 72 22.71 1.05 -0.68
N LEU A 73 23.12 2.24 -1.15
CA LEU A 73 24.36 2.91 -0.70
C LEU A 73 24.15 3.89 0.45
N MET A 74 22.94 4.40 0.61
CA MET A 74 22.58 5.43 1.58
C MET A 74 21.38 4.98 2.40
N HIS A 75 21.37 5.30 3.68
CA HIS A 75 20.25 4.97 4.56
C HIS A 75 19.21 6.08 4.53
N PHE A 76 18.02 5.76 4.02
CA PHE A 76 16.84 6.62 4.05
C PHE A 76 15.79 6.00 4.96
N ASP A 77 15.10 6.84 5.72
CA ASP A 77 13.99 6.43 6.59
C ASP A 77 12.68 6.38 5.80
N THR A 78 12.54 7.28 4.82
CA THR A 78 11.33 7.38 3.98
C THR A 78 11.71 7.69 2.53
N ILE A 79 10.94 7.13 1.60
CA ILE A 79 10.96 7.50 0.17
C ILE A 79 9.64 8.19 -0.16
N LYS A 80 9.72 9.36 -0.82
CA LYS A 80 8.56 10.10 -1.31
C LYS A 80 8.42 9.86 -2.80
N LEU A 81 7.40 9.08 -3.20
CA LEU A 81 7.09 8.82 -4.60
C LEU A 81 6.58 10.09 -5.24
N ASP A 82 7.29 10.56 -6.27
CA ASP A 82 6.90 11.74 -7.02
C ASP A 82 5.53 11.57 -7.70
N LYS A 83 4.83 12.69 -7.87
CA LYS A 83 3.53 12.73 -8.58
C LYS A 83 3.57 12.05 -9.93
N SER A 84 4.68 12.16 -10.68
CA SER A 84 4.81 11.55 -12.00
C SER A 84 4.67 10.02 -11.96
N LEU A 85 5.13 9.36 -10.88
CA LEU A 85 4.86 7.93 -10.65
C LEU A 85 3.41 7.69 -10.26
N VAL A 86 2.88 8.49 -9.32
CA VAL A 86 1.50 8.36 -8.84
C VAL A 86 0.49 8.54 -9.99
N ASP A 87 0.79 9.37 -10.96
CA ASP A 87 -0.04 9.58 -12.16
C ASP A 87 -0.12 8.33 -13.07
N PHE A 88 0.75 7.33 -12.90
CA PHE A 88 0.62 6.05 -13.61
C PHE A 88 -0.46 5.12 -13.02
N ILE A 89 -1.02 5.42 -11.85
CA ILE A 89 -2.10 4.62 -11.26
C ILE A 89 -3.29 4.58 -12.22
N GLY A 90 -3.75 3.37 -12.53
CA GLY A 90 -4.83 3.12 -13.50
C GLY A 90 -4.39 3.09 -14.96
N GLN A 91 -3.12 3.38 -15.28
CA GLN A 91 -2.56 3.23 -16.62
C GLN A 91 -1.96 1.85 -16.83
N PHE A 92 -1.77 1.47 -18.10
CA PHE A 92 -1.15 0.20 -18.49
C PHE A 92 0.21 0.01 -17.82
N GLY A 93 0.36 -1.06 -17.04
CA GLY A 93 1.60 -1.39 -16.32
C GLY A 93 1.92 -0.48 -15.11
N GLY A 94 1.23 0.64 -14.94
CA GLY A 94 1.52 1.63 -13.91
C GLY A 94 1.27 1.10 -12.50
N ASN A 95 0.15 0.43 -12.29
CA ASN A 95 -0.18 -0.17 -11.00
C ASN A 95 0.93 -1.13 -10.53
N ARG A 96 1.44 -1.97 -11.43
CA ARG A 96 2.53 -2.92 -11.11
C ARG A 96 3.83 -2.21 -10.74
N LEU A 97 4.17 -1.15 -11.47
CA LEU A 97 5.38 -0.37 -11.19
C LEU A 97 5.35 0.15 -9.76
N ILE A 98 4.23 0.78 -9.36
CA ILE A 98 4.09 1.36 -8.02
C ILE A 98 4.03 0.29 -6.94
N GLU A 99 3.27 -0.80 -7.18
CA GLU A 99 3.18 -1.92 -6.26
C GLU A 99 4.56 -2.55 -5.97
N HIS A 100 5.37 -2.80 -7.02
CA HIS A 100 6.71 -3.34 -6.84
C HIS A 100 7.69 -2.34 -6.21
N THR A 101 7.51 -1.05 -6.45
CA THR A 101 8.29 0.00 -5.79
C THR A 101 8.02 0.04 -4.29
N ILE A 102 6.75 0.00 -3.90
CA ILE A 102 6.35 -0.04 -2.49
C ILE A 102 6.84 -1.33 -1.82
N LEU A 103 6.69 -2.47 -2.50
CA LEU A 103 7.19 -3.74 -1.99
C LEU A 103 8.70 -3.70 -1.74
N LEU A 104 9.48 -3.20 -2.70
CA LEU A 104 10.93 -3.08 -2.55
C LEU A 104 11.32 -2.23 -1.35
N ALA A 105 10.71 -1.08 -1.18
CA ALA A 105 10.98 -0.20 -0.04
C ALA A 105 10.68 -0.90 1.29
N LYS A 106 9.54 -1.61 1.38
CA LYS A 106 9.19 -2.38 2.57
C LYS A 106 10.17 -3.52 2.87
N GLU A 107 10.63 -4.24 1.86
CA GLU A 107 11.67 -5.28 2.02
C GLU A 107 13.00 -4.68 2.51
N MET A 108 13.28 -3.42 2.19
CA MET A 108 14.44 -2.67 2.68
C MET A 108 14.20 -2.02 4.06
N GLY A 109 12.99 -2.08 4.60
CA GLY A 109 12.63 -1.43 5.87
C GLY A 109 12.47 0.09 5.76
N ILE A 110 12.20 0.61 4.56
CA ILE A 110 12.04 2.04 4.27
C ILE A 110 10.56 2.36 4.15
N MET A 111 10.08 3.41 4.84
CA MET A 111 8.70 3.90 4.72
C MET A 111 8.46 4.57 3.36
N ILE A 112 7.22 4.57 2.90
CA ILE A 112 6.84 5.24 1.65
C ILE A 112 5.73 6.25 1.87
N THR A 113 5.95 7.44 1.29
CA THR A 113 4.94 8.48 1.12
C THR A 113 4.63 8.65 -0.37
N ALA A 114 3.37 8.53 -0.76
CA ALA A 114 2.94 8.86 -2.12
C ALA A 114 2.50 10.32 -2.19
N GLU A 115 3.08 11.08 -3.12
CA GLU A 115 2.83 12.50 -3.28
C GLU A 115 1.94 12.82 -4.49
N GLY A 116 1.31 13.98 -4.46
CA GLY A 116 0.50 14.48 -5.58
C GLY A 116 -0.77 13.66 -5.83
N VAL A 117 -1.30 12.98 -4.82
CA VAL A 117 -2.55 12.22 -4.93
C VAL A 117 -3.73 13.18 -5.06
N GLU A 118 -4.54 13.01 -6.13
CA GLU A 118 -5.59 13.95 -6.50
C GLU A 118 -7.00 13.35 -6.51
N ASN A 119 -7.14 12.03 -6.49
CA ASN A 119 -8.44 11.37 -6.59
C ASN A 119 -8.56 10.13 -5.70
N GLU A 120 -9.81 9.74 -5.46
CA GLU A 120 -10.16 8.62 -4.59
C GLU A 120 -9.63 7.27 -5.11
N ALA A 121 -9.59 7.06 -6.42
CA ALA A 121 -9.07 5.80 -7.00
C ALA A 121 -7.59 5.62 -6.69
N GLN A 122 -6.79 6.71 -6.74
CA GLN A 122 -5.39 6.68 -6.33
C GLN A 122 -5.26 6.37 -4.84
N VAL A 123 -6.07 7.00 -3.98
CA VAL A 123 -6.06 6.74 -2.52
C VAL A 123 -6.36 5.28 -2.23
N LYS A 124 -7.45 4.74 -2.80
CA LYS A 124 -7.85 3.34 -2.61
C LYS A 124 -6.75 2.38 -3.06
N PHE A 125 -6.19 2.61 -4.24
CA PHE A 125 -5.11 1.77 -4.75
C PHE A 125 -3.89 1.78 -3.82
N LEU A 126 -3.41 2.96 -3.41
CA LEU A 126 -2.25 3.12 -2.55
C LEU A 126 -2.46 2.49 -1.17
N LYS A 127 -3.65 2.68 -0.57
CA LYS A 127 -4.03 1.99 0.67
C LYS A 127 -3.99 0.47 0.49
N ASN A 128 -4.60 -0.05 -0.58
CA ASN A 128 -4.68 -1.50 -0.82
C ASN A 128 -3.32 -2.18 -1.01
N ILE A 129 -2.33 -1.47 -1.53
CA ILE A 129 -0.96 -1.99 -1.67
C ILE A 129 -0.06 -1.66 -0.47
N GLY A 130 -0.62 -1.03 0.58
CA GLY A 130 0.06 -0.78 1.84
C GLY A 130 1.06 0.38 1.79
N CYS A 131 0.76 1.46 1.08
CA CYS A 131 1.51 2.71 1.18
C CYS A 131 1.40 3.29 2.60
N ASP A 132 2.53 3.71 3.21
CA ASP A 132 2.55 4.10 4.62
C ASP A 132 1.95 5.50 4.84
N SER A 133 2.11 6.41 3.87
CA SER A 133 1.60 7.78 3.95
C SER A 133 1.17 8.28 2.57
N ILE A 134 0.16 9.12 2.54
CA ILE A 134 -0.40 9.69 1.30
C ILE A 134 -0.54 11.20 1.47
N GLN A 135 0.02 11.95 0.52
CA GLN A 135 -0.03 13.41 0.48
C GLN A 135 -0.55 13.89 -0.87
N GLY A 136 -1.48 14.85 -0.88
CA GLY A 136 -1.95 15.44 -2.13
C GLY A 136 -3.20 16.28 -2.01
N TYR A 137 -3.61 16.85 -3.15
CA TYR A 137 -4.76 17.75 -3.23
C TYR A 137 -6.10 17.06 -3.01
N PHE A 138 -6.12 15.74 -3.01
CA PHE A 138 -7.31 14.98 -2.58
C PHE A 138 -7.68 15.34 -1.13
N TYR A 139 -6.70 15.51 -0.24
CA TYR A 139 -6.96 15.88 1.16
C TYR A 139 -7.03 17.38 1.36
N SER A 140 -6.01 18.11 0.94
CA SER A 140 -5.96 19.57 1.04
C SER A 140 -4.89 20.15 0.14
N LYS A 141 -5.15 21.34 -0.40
CA LYS A 141 -4.09 22.21 -0.94
C LYS A 141 -3.33 22.83 0.24
N PRO A 142 -2.09 23.34 0.02
CA PRO A 142 -1.38 24.10 1.03
C PRO A 142 -2.24 25.24 1.57
N VAL A 143 -2.32 25.33 2.88
CA VAL A 143 -3.11 26.37 3.58
C VAL A 143 -2.23 27.12 4.57
N PRO A 144 -2.56 28.39 4.89
CA PRO A 144 -1.90 29.12 5.96
C PRO A 144 -2.02 28.43 7.33
N VAL A 145 -1.04 28.67 8.21
CA VAL A 145 -0.93 28.00 9.52
C VAL A 145 -2.22 28.09 10.35
N ASP A 146 -2.86 29.26 10.39
CA ASP A 146 -4.11 29.46 11.13
C ASP A 146 -5.27 28.60 10.63
N LYS A 147 -5.31 28.32 9.34
CA LYS A 147 -6.28 27.37 8.76
C LYS A 147 -5.88 25.92 9.01
N PHE A 148 -4.59 25.63 8.97
CA PHE A 148 -4.07 24.29 9.22
C PHE A 148 -4.35 23.86 10.69
N VAL A 149 -4.14 24.75 11.66
CA VAL A 149 -4.49 24.47 13.07
C VAL A 149 -5.98 24.15 13.21
N LYS A 150 -6.87 24.93 12.58
CA LYS A 150 -8.32 24.62 12.57
C LYS A 150 -8.66 23.30 11.90
N PHE A 151 -7.91 22.94 10.86
CA PHE A 151 -8.06 21.63 10.19
C PHE A 151 -7.67 20.49 11.14
N LEU A 152 -6.56 20.63 11.88
CA LEU A 152 -6.15 19.64 12.88
C LEU A 152 -7.17 19.51 14.03
N ASP A 153 -7.73 20.62 14.50
CA ASP A 153 -8.80 20.59 15.51
C ASP A 153 -10.05 19.88 14.99
N GLY A 154 -10.34 19.98 13.69
CA GLY A 154 -11.44 19.29 13.04
C GLY A 154 -11.17 17.80 12.76
N VAL A 155 -9.91 17.44 12.46
CA VAL A 155 -9.49 16.05 12.22
C VAL A 155 -9.54 15.20 13.49
N GLY A 156 -9.34 15.81 14.67
CA GLY A 156 -9.59 15.15 15.95
C GLY A 156 -11.07 14.82 16.20
N ALA A 157 -11.96 15.32 15.34
CA ALA A 157 -13.39 15.06 15.29
C ALA A 157 -13.84 14.40 13.97
N VAL A 158 -12.96 13.79 13.18
CA VAL A 158 -13.41 12.92 12.09
C VAL A 158 -14.18 11.79 12.80
N PRO A 159 -15.51 11.75 12.68
CA PRO A 159 -16.20 10.56 13.11
C PRO A 159 -15.57 9.45 12.25
N LEU A 160 -14.96 8.50 12.81
CA LEU A 160 -14.85 7.19 12.23
C LEU A 160 -16.30 6.85 11.78
N THR A 161 -16.77 7.47 10.32
CA THR A 161 -16.95 6.63 9.98
C THR A 161 -18.09 5.82 9.51
N THR A 162 -18.09 5.68 8.29
CA THR A 162 -18.99 4.73 7.68
C THR A 162 -18.38 3.34 7.91
N LYS A 163 -19.20 2.32 7.92
CA LYS A 163 -18.78 0.91 7.95
C LYS A 163 -17.76 0.59 6.85
N ILE A 164 -17.83 1.29 5.73
CA ILE A 164 -16.90 1.19 4.61
C ILE A 164 -15.49 1.65 5.02
N ASP A 165 -15.35 2.76 5.75
CA ASP A 165 -14.05 3.27 6.19
C ASP A 165 -13.34 2.28 7.13
N GLN A 166 -14.09 1.62 8.02
CA GLN A 166 -13.55 0.58 8.91
C GLN A 166 -13.08 -0.65 8.14
N VAL A 167 -13.78 -1.03 7.07
CA VAL A 167 -13.37 -2.11 6.18
C VAL A 167 -12.09 -1.73 5.45
N GLU A 168 -11.98 -0.51 4.92
CA GLU A 168 -10.78 -0.01 4.26
C GLU A 168 -9.58 0.04 5.21
N ASP A 169 -9.76 0.49 6.45
CA ASP A 169 -8.71 0.51 7.47
C ASP A 169 -8.23 -0.90 7.85
N HIS A 170 -9.16 -1.87 7.94
CA HIS A 170 -8.80 -3.25 8.18
C HIS A 170 -7.99 -3.84 7.01
N ILE A 171 -8.41 -3.58 5.77
CA ILE A 171 -7.70 -4.01 4.56
C ILE A 171 -6.30 -3.38 4.50
N TYR A 172 -6.17 -2.12 4.84
CA TYR A 172 -4.88 -1.45 4.93
C TYR A 172 -3.95 -2.14 5.92
N THR A 173 -4.44 -2.41 7.14
CA THR A 173 -3.67 -3.11 8.19
C THR A 173 -3.29 -4.52 7.75
N PHE A 174 -4.21 -5.25 7.11
CA PHE A 174 -3.93 -6.58 6.57
C PHE A 174 -2.82 -6.52 5.50
N ASN A 175 -2.86 -5.55 4.59
CA ASN A 175 -1.87 -5.38 3.54
C ASN A 175 -0.48 -5.04 4.09
N GLN A 176 -0.36 -4.37 5.23
CA GLN A 176 0.93 -4.15 5.90
C GLN A 176 1.62 -5.47 6.31
N ASN A 177 0.85 -6.51 6.57
CA ASN A 177 1.35 -7.82 6.98
C ASN A 177 1.61 -8.78 5.80
N TYR A 178 1.09 -8.48 4.59
CA TYR A 178 1.15 -9.34 3.40
C TYR A 178 1.65 -8.56 2.19
N TYR A 179 2.96 -8.40 2.10
CA TYR A 179 3.66 -7.50 1.16
C TYR A 179 3.77 -7.97 -0.29
N LYS A 180 3.34 -9.19 -0.63
CA LYS A 180 3.52 -9.69 -1.99
C LYS A 180 2.47 -9.12 -2.94
N PRO A 181 2.87 -8.68 -4.17
CA PRO A 181 1.90 -8.29 -5.19
C PRO A 181 0.93 -9.43 -5.48
N ALA A 182 -0.37 -9.15 -5.41
CA ALA A 182 -1.40 -10.11 -5.74
C ALA A 182 -1.74 -10.03 -7.23
N LEU A 183 -2.21 -11.13 -7.83
CA LEU A 183 -2.83 -11.10 -9.16
C LEU A 183 -4.16 -10.37 -9.11
N TYR A 184 -4.94 -10.68 -8.08
CA TYR A 184 -6.29 -10.14 -7.85
C TYR A 184 -6.48 -9.89 -6.37
N SER A 185 -7.25 -8.86 -6.05
CA SER A 185 -7.82 -8.68 -4.71
C SER A 185 -9.30 -8.37 -4.79
N TYR A 186 -10.06 -8.86 -3.81
CA TYR A 186 -11.51 -8.69 -3.71
C TYR A 186 -11.88 -8.28 -2.30
N VAL A 187 -12.80 -7.35 -2.19
CA VAL A 187 -13.49 -6.97 -0.95
C VAL A 187 -14.93 -7.41 -1.06
N ILE A 188 -15.39 -8.23 -0.15
CA ILE A 188 -16.69 -8.88 -0.21
C ILE A 188 -17.44 -8.66 1.11
N ASP A 189 -18.67 -8.13 1.05
CA ASP A 189 -19.63 -8.28 2.14
C ASP A 189 -20.18 -9.71 2.08
N LEU A 190 -19.61 -10.59 2.89
CA LEU A 190 -19.93 -12.00 2.87
C LEU A 190 -21.34 -12.26 3.41
N THR A 191 -21.84 -11.39 4.31
CA THR A 191 -23.20 -11.48 4.86
C THR A 191 -24.25 -11.24 3.79
N LYS A 192 -24.00 -10.27 2.89
CA LYS A 192 -24.91 -9.92 1.79
C LYS A 192 -24.63 -10.70 0.49
N ASP A 193 -23.57 -11.49 0.45
CA ASP A 193 -23.11 -12.18 -0.78
C ASP A 193 -22.73 -11.21 -1.90
N GLU A 194 -22.15 -10.06 -1.55
CA GLU A 194 -21.86 -8.95 -2.48
C GLU A 194 -20.37 -8.66 -2.59
N VAL A 195 -19.87 -8.59 -3.83
CA VAL A 195 -18.52 -8.09 -4.11
C VAL A 195 -18.57 -6.58 -4.15
N THR A 196 -17.95 -5.91 -3.18
CA THR A 196 -17.99 -4.46 -3.01
C THR A 196 -16.85 -3.74 -3.72
N ASP A 197 -15.68 -4.39 -3.83
CA ASP A 197 -14.53 -3.87 -4.57
C ASP A 197 -13.72 -5.00 -5.17
N TYR A 198 -13.04 -4.68 -6.29
CA TYR A 198 -12.21 -5.62 -7.03
C TYR A 198 -11.05 -4.89 -7.68
N SER A 199 -9.84 -5.40 -7.48
CA SER A 199 -8.64 -4.89 -8.13
C SER A 199 -7.91 -6.01 -8.87
N GLU A 200 -7.66 -5.80 -10.17
CA GLU A 200 -6.82 -6.65 -11.00
C GLU A 200 -5.45 -5.99 -11.14
N HIS A 201 -4.43 -6.68 -10.67
CA HIS A 201 -3.06 -6.14 -10.65
C HIS A 201 -2.20 -6.67 -11.82
N LEU A 202 -2.80 -7.45 -12.73
CA LEU A 202 -2.12 -8.06 -13.86
C LEU A 202 -2.81 -7.76 -15.19
N ASP A 203 -2.00 -7.27 -16.11
CA ASP A 203 -2.35 -7.06 -17.51
C ASP A 203 -2.25 -8.40 -18.31
N TRP A 204 -3.10 -9.34 -17.97
CA TRP A 204 -3.12 -10.65 -18.65
C TRP A 204 -4.18 -10.73 -19.75
N GLY A 205 -4.54 -9.60 -20.37
CA GLY A 205 -5.24 -9.55 -21.67
C GLY A 205 -6.58 -10.26 -21.80
N GLN A 206 -7.13 -10.83 -20.74
CA GLN A 206 -8.44 -11.46 -20.74
C GLN A 206 -9.25 -10.95 -19.55
N LYS A 207 -10.16 -10.01 -19.82
CA LYS A 207 -11.27 -9.73 -18.93
C LYS A 207 -12.04 -11.04 -18.74
N THR A 208 -12.08 -11.54 -17.51
CA THR A 208 -13.06 -12.56 -17.18
C THR A 208 -14.43 -11.89 -17.24
N ASP A 209 -15.29 -12.33 -18.16
CA ASP A 209 -16.71 -11.92 -18.25
C ASP A 209 -17.54 -12.42 -17.04
N VAL A 210 -16.96 -12.43 -15.86
CA VAL A 210 -17.63 -12.86 -14.65
C VAL A 210 -18.42 -11.69 -14.08
N ASN A 211 -19.71 -11.92 -13.83
CA ASN A 211 -20.54 -10.95 -13.10
C ASN A 211 -20.05 -10.84 -11.66
N LEU A 212 -19.20 -9.84 -11.38
CA LEU A 212 -18.54 -9.66 -10.09
C LEU A 212 -19.47 -9.11 -8.97
N LYS A 213 -20.79 -9.09 -9.19
CA LYS A 213 -21.71 -8.52 -8.19
C LYS A 213 -22.01 -9.48 -7.05
N CYS A 214 -22.13 -10.77 -7.32
CA CYS A 214 -22.46 -11.78 -6.35
C CYS A 214 -21.24 -12.69 -6.11
N PHE A 215 -20.82 -12.84 -4.84
CA PHE A 215 -19.66 -13.64 -4.49
C PHE A 215 -19.87 -15.12 -4.82
N SER A 216 -21.01 -15.69 -4.44
CA SER A 216 -21.31 -17.12 -4.67
C SER A 216 -21.32 -17.47 -6.16
N GLU A 217 -21.90 -16.64 -7.02
CA GLU A 217 -21.88 -16.81 -8.47
C GLU A 217 -20.47 -16.69 -9.05
N THR A 218 -19.71 -15.70 -8.57
CA THR A 218 -18.32 -15.46 -8.97
C THR A 218 -17.45 -16.68 -8.66
N ILE A 219 -17.53 -17.22 -7.45
CA ILE A 219 -16.76 -18.41 -7.04
C ILE A 219 -17.17 -19.65 -7.82
N ALA A 220 -18.47 -19.84 -8.10
CA ALA A 220 -18.93 -20.95 -8.91
C ALA A 220 -18.39 -20.88 -10.36
N ALA A 221 -18.37 -19.71 -10.97
CA ALA A 221 -17.79 -19.50 -12.29
C ALA A 221 -16.28 -19.76 -12.29
N ILE A 222 -15.54 -19.20 -11.34
CA ILE A 222 -14.08 -19.42 -11.21
C ILE A 222 -13.78 -20.91 -11.02
N LYS A 223 -14.52 -21.61 -10.17
CA LYS A 223 -14.38 -23.05 -9.94
C LYS A 223 -14.52 -23.83 -11.25
N ASN A 224 -15.58 -23.54 -12.02
CA ASN A 224 -15.89 -24.28 -13.24
C ASN A 224 -14.89 -24.01 -14.36
N ASP A 225 -14.52 -22.74 -14.55
CA ASP A 225 -13.82 -22.29 -15.75
C ASP A 225 -12.30 -22.20 -15.55
N GLN A 226 -11.84 -22.02 -14.29
CA GLN A 226 -10.45 -21.68 -14.03
C GLN A 226 -9.73 -22.61 -13.03
N ILE A 227 -10.42 -23.49 -12.33
CA ILE A 227 -9.80 -24.42 -11.38
C ILE A 227 -9.67 -25.81 -12.03
N ALA A 228 -8.47 -26.40 -11.93
CA ALA A 228 -8.24 -27.76 -12.42
C ALA A 228 -9.16 -28.77 -11.71
N ASP A 229 -9.67 -29.76 -12.45
CA ASP A 229 -10.69 -30.69 -11.96
C ASP A 229 -10.31 -31.38 -10.65
N GLU A 230 -9.06 -31.76 -10.49
CA GLU A 230 -8.52 -32.34 -9.25
C GLU A 230 -8.57 -31.43 -8.02
N CYS A 231 -8.69 -30.11 -8.23
CA CYS A 231 -8.71 -29.12 -7.14
C CYS A 231 -10.12 -28.57 -6.85
N LYS A 232 -11.12 -28.87 -7.70
CA LYS A 232 -12.46 -28.26 -7.60
C LYS A 232 -13.15 -28.50 -6.26
N ASP A 233 -13.09 -29.72 -5.73
CA ASP A 233 -13.74 -30.07 -4.46
C ASP A 233 -13.07 -29.37 -3.26
N ILE A 234 -11.74 -29.26 -3.28
CA ILE A 234 -10.99 -28.59 -2.21
C ILE A 234 -11.22 -27.09 -2.30
N PHE A 235 -11.22 -26.53 -3.52
CA PHE A 235 -11.50 -25.12 -3.75
C PHE A 235 -12.91 -24.75 -3.29
N GLU A 236 -13.92 -25.56 -3.64
CA GLU A 236 -15.31 -25.34 -3.21
C GLU A 236 -15.43 -25.32 -1.69
N LYS A 237 -14.84 -26.29 -1.00
CA LYS A 237 -14.84 -26.34 0.47
C LYS A 237 -14.14 -25.12 1.08
N PHE A 238 -13.01 -24.70 0.49
CA PHE A 238 -12.24 -23.57 0.96
C PHE A 238 -12.99 -22.25 0.77
N MET A 239 -13.74 -22.09 -0.34
CA MET A 239 -14.45 -20.86 -0.71
C MET A 239 -15.95 -20.92 -0.39
N ASN A 240 -16.43 -21.94 0.33
CA ASN A 240 -17.83 -22.08 0.67
C ASN A 240 -18.30 -20.99 1.63
N ARG A 241 -19.21 -20.15 1.16
CA ARG A 241 -19.73 -19.01 1.91
C ARG A 241 -20.43 -19.43 3.22
N GLU A 242 -21.30 -20.43 3.17
CA GLU A 242 -22.02 -20.92 4.35
C GLU A 242 -21.07 -21.47 5.41
N ASN A 243 -20.07 -22.22 5.01
CA ASN A 243 -19.05 -22.75 5.92
C ASN A 243 -18.24 -21.62 6.55
N MET A 244 -17.88 -20.58 5.79
CA MET A 244 -17.19 -19.42 6.33
C MET A 244 -18.05 -18.68 7.36
N LEU A 245 -19.30 -18.40 7.03
CA LEU A 245 -20.21 -17.70 7.95
C LEU A 245 -20.52 -18.52 9.21
N ASN A 246 -20.77 -19.83 9.08
CA ASN A 246 -21.15 -20.69 10.20
C ASN A 246 -19.99 -20.99 11.16
N ASN A 247 -18.75 -21.03 10.65
CA ASN A 247 -17.58 -21.38 11.46
C ASN A 247 -16.80 -20.18 11.96
N PHE A 248 -17.06 -18.99 11.43
CA PHE A 248 -16.39 -17.76 11.85
C PHE A 248 -16.98 -17.23 13.16
N ALA A 249 -16.31 -17.51 14.27
CA ALA A 249 -16.71 -17.08 15.61
C ALA A 249 -15.89 -15.90 16.15
N GLY A 250 -14.81 -15.54 15.47
CA GLY A 250 -13.83 -14.53 15.92
C GLY A 250 -14.12 -13.11 15.42
N ILE A 251 -13.15 -12.24 15.69
CA ILE A 251 -13.08 -10.89 15.13
C ILE A 251 -12.36 -10.94 13.78
N GLU A 252 -11.33 -11.77 13.66
CA GLU A 252 -10.52 -11.96 12.46
C GLU A 252 -10.03 -13.40 12.32
N GLU A 253 -9.99 -13.90 11.09
CA GLU A 253 -9.43 -15.22 10.74
C GLU A 253 -8.78 -15.18 9.36
N THR A 254 -7.53 -15.65 9.27
CA THR A 254 -6.82 -15.79 7.99
C THR A 254 -6.63 -17.26 7.64
N ALA A 255 -6.94 -17.62 6.40
CA ALA A 255 -6.68 -18.95 5.86
C ALA A 255 -6.00 -18.87 4.49
N ILE A 256 -5.17 -19.88 4.18
CA ILE A 256 -4.39 -19.95 2.94
C ILE A 256 -4.71 -21.26 2.23
N GLY A 257 -5.02 -21.19 0.94
CA GLY A 257 -5.21 -22.35 0.06
C GLY A 257 -4.33 -22.24 -1.19
N GLU A 258 -3.86 -23.38 -1.68
CA GLU A 258 -3.11 -23.44 -2.94
C GLU A 258 -3.85 -24.35 -3.93
N PHE A 259 -4.01 -23.86 -5.17
CA PHE A 259 -4.79 -24.52 -6.20
C PHE A 259 -4.08 -24.48 -7.54
N LYS A 260 -4.35 -25.48 -8.39
CA LYS A 260 -3.97 -25.41 -9.81
C LYS A 260 -5.06 -24.65 -10.57
N ARG A 261 -4.66 -23.61 -11.26
CA ARG A 261 -5.51 -22.79 -12.12
C ARG A 261 -5.24 -23.12 -13.58
N VAL A 262 -6.30 -23.22 -14.34
CA VAL A 262 -6.24 -23.41 -15.81
C VAL A 262 -6.77 -22.13 -16.46
N LEU A 263 -5.93 -21.43 -17.21
CA LEU A 263 -6.33 -20.24 -17.95
C LEU A 263 -5.81 -20.34 -19.39
N SER A 264 -6.72 -20.26 -20.37
CA SER A 264 -6.37 -20.37 -21.79
C SER A 264 -5.51 -21.61 -22.11
N GLY A 265 -5.78 -22.74 -21.45
CA GLY A 265 -5.04 -23.99 -21.62
C GLY A 265 -3.68 -24.05 -20.91
N LYS A 266 -3.25 -22.97 -20.25
CA LYS A 266 -2.04 -22.97 -19.43
C LYS A 266 -2.39 -23.30 -17.98
N ILE A 267 -1.63 -24.21 -17.38
CA ILE A 267 -1.76 -24.54 -15.96
C ILE A 267 -0.75 -23.72 -15.17
N SER A 268 -1.21 -23.04 -14.15
CA SER A 268 -0.37 -22.35 -13.15
C SER A 268 -0.81 -22.73 -11.74
N ARG A 269 0.07 -22.51 -10.76
CA ARG A 269 -0.28 -22.65 -9.34
C ARG A 269 -0.62 -21.29 -8.79
N VAL A 270 -1.71 -21.20 -8.04
CA VAL A 270 -2.14 -19.98 -7.37
C VAL A 270 -2.29 -20.22 -5.87
N ARG A 271 -1.91 -19.22 -5.10
CA ARG A 271 -2.19 -19.15 -3.67
C ARG A 271 -3.31 -18.16 -3.45
N VAL A 272 -4.32 -18.58 -2.71
CA VAL A 272 -5.45 -17.75 -2.29
C VAL A 272 -5.29 -17.51 -0.80
N VAL A 273 -5.18 -16.25 -0.41
CA VAL A 273 -5.21 -15.82 0.99
C VAL A 273 -6.58 -15.20 1.23
N ARG A 274 -7.34 -15.76 2.16
CA ARG A 274 -8.61 -15.20 2.60
C ARG A 274 -8.48 -14.69 4.03
N ASN A 275 -8.98 -13.48 4.25
CA ASN A 275 -9.08 -12.87 5.58
C ASN A 275 -10.54 -12.55 5.85
N LEU A 276 -11.13 -13.23 6.83
CA LEU A 276 -12.48 -12.98 7.34
C LEU A 276 -12.37 -12.04 8.53
N PHE A 277 -13.22 -11.03 8.60
CA PHE A 277 -13.22 -10.07 9.71
C PHE A 277 -14.58 -9.43 9.94
N ARG A 278 -14.76 -8.87 11.14
CA ARG A 278 -15.88 -7.98 11.49
C ARG A 278 -15.35 -6.60 11.81
N VAL A 279 -16.10 -5.58 11.41
CA VAL A 279 -15.84 -4.22 11.85
C VAL A 279 -16.59 -3.94 13.16
N ASP A 280 -16.06 -3.06 13.96
CA ASP A 280 -16.63 -2.75 15.28
C ASP A 280 -18.09 -2.29 15.19
N GLY A 281 -18.94 -2.86 16.06
CA GLY A 281 -20.36 -2.55 16.12
C GLY A 281 -21.20 -3.14 14.98
N SER A 282 -20.65 -4.06 14.16
CA SER A 282 -21.39 -4.74 13.08
C SER A 282 -21.38 -6.26 13.26
N GLU A 283 -22.52 -6.90 12.94
CA GLU A 283 -22.60 -8.36 12.84
C GLU A 283 -22.19 -8.87 11.44
N ASP A 284 -22.05 -7.98 10.45
CA ASP A 284 -21.67 -8.38 9.10
C ASP A 284 -20.24 -8.93 9.07
N VAL A 285 -20.06 -10.00 8.31
CA VAL A 285 -18.78 -10.64 8.07
C VAL A 285 -18.26 -10.18 6.72
N TRP A 286 -17.06 -9.65 6.75
CA TRP A 286 -16.33 -9.23 5.55
C TRP A 286 -15.27 -10.26 5.18
N LEU A 287 -15.02 -10.40 3.89
CA LEU A 287 -13.95 -11.21 3.34
C LEU A 287 -13.04 -10.35 2.47
N TYR A 288 -11.77 -10.27 2.84
CA TYR A 288 -10.73 -9.77 1.95
C TYR A 288 -9.97 -10.95 1.35
N LEU A 289 -9.86 -10.97 0.03
CA LEU A 289 -9.29 -12.06 -0.74
C LEU A 289 -8.11 -11.54 -1.55
N LYS A 290 -6.97 -12.23 -1.46
CA LYS A 290 -5.82 -12.01 -2.35
C LYS A 290 -5.44 -13.29 -3.07
N VAL A 291 -5.15 -13.19 -4.35
CA VAL A 291 -4.72 -14.31 -5.19
C VAL A 291 -3.32 -14.02 -5.74
N TYR A 292 -2.40 -14.94 -5.54
CA TYR A 292 -1.01 -14.85 -5.97
C TYR A 292 -0.67 -15.96 -6.96
N GLU A 293 0.16 -15.68 -7.97
CA GLU A 293 0.76 -16.73 -8.78
C GLU A 293 1.99 -17.29 -8.05
N LEU A 294 2.05 -18.62 -8.01
CA LEU A 294 3.21 -19.36 -7.55
C LEU A 294 3.91 -19.88 -8.80
N GLY A 295 5.08 -19.44 -9.12
CA GLY A 295 5.88 -19.81 -10.30
C GLY A 295 5.91 -21.31 -10.62
#